data_4c8bddb23db5d6dafa143970d64cfe57
#
_entry.id   4c8bddb23db5d6dafa143970d64cfe57
#
_cell.length_a   1.000
_cell.length_b   1.000
_cell.length_c   1.000
_cell.angle_alpha   90.00
_cell.angle_beta   90.00
_cell.angle_gamma   90.00
#
_symmetry.space_group_name_H-M   'P 1'
#
loop_
_entity.id
_entity.type
_entity.pdbx_description
1 polymer ?
#
loop_
_entity_poly.entity_id
_entity_poly.type
_entity_poly.pdbx_seq_one_letter_code
_entity_poly.pdbx_strand_id
1 'polypeptide(L)'
;MITVTGATGFLGAHLLASLLRRDDRPVCALVRGDPETARDRLLRAVRSTGSRCEETDFRRRVTPVPVELTAPRLGLSAAEHSALAWRTQEVWHCAADTSPLGRAAALHRTNVEGTGRILELLAAGARGTRLFHISTAFVAGKRREGVVPEDALEERYGFATAYEESKYRAEERVRRWARDTGRAAVVFRPALLVTGRPAQPGEPRHWLAVQAARTSLLGQQDRALVLRAAGPAAEDLSFPYTARMPGRPDALVNLLQVDWAVAAMLRCATREAAGVETFHVTHPQDCSVQWLLRLALEPCDWLDIELDPELVPERMRPLERSLMRLAAGLTPHWWSRRRYDRTRLAAATAGLEPPGELTSEYVRAGMSDAVSAAPSPAGSARAGSVRKGAVNARV
;
A
#
# COMPACT_ATOMS: atom_id res chain seq x y z
N MET A 1 7.99 -20.46 -16.45
CA MET A 1 7.53 -19.05 -16.58
C MET A 1 6.93 -18.60 -15.25
N ILE A 2 7.18 -17.38 -14.85
CA ILE A 2 6.54 -16.74 -13.67
C ILE A 2 5.31 -15.98 -14.16
N THR A 3 4.17 -16.13 -13.51
CA THR A 3 2.94 -15.38 -13.80
C THR A 3 2.67 -14.39 -12.66
N VAL A 4 2.45 -13.11 -13.00
CA VAL A 4 2.23 -12.04 -12.01
C VAL A 4 0.92 -11.33 -12.31
N THR A 5 0.08 -11.13 -11.30
CA THR A 5 -1.09 -10.25 -11.38
C THR A 5 -0.84 -8.98 -10.57
N GLY A 6 -1.46 -7.87 -10.95
CA GLY A 6 -1.31 -6.61 -10.21
C GLY A 6 0.07 -5.95 -10.33
N ALA A 7 0.86 -6.31 -11.34
CA ALA A 7 2.23 -5.83 -11.55
C ALA A 7 2.34 -4.32 -11.82
N THR A 8 1.24 -3.64 -12.12
CA THR A 8 1.18 -2.16 -12.25
C THR A 8 0.83 -1.44 -10.95
N GLY A 9 0.53 -2.17 -9.87
CA GLY A 9 0.29 -1.62 -8.54
C GLY A 9 1.60 -1.38 -7.78
N PHE A 10 1.51 -0.67 -6.64
CA PHE A 10 2.69 -0.28 -5.85
C PHE A 10 3.56 -1.50 -5.46
N LEU A 11 3.03 -2.47 -4.75
CA LEU A 11 3.79 -3.68 -4.37
C LEU A 11 4.17 -4.52 -5.60
N GLY A 12 3.23 -4.68 -6.55
CA GLY A 12 3.46 -5.51 -7.74
C GLY A 12 4.58 -5.00 -8.64
N ALA A 13 4.77 -3.67 -8.73
CA ALA A 13 5.88 -3.05 -9.47
C ALA A 13 7.25 -3.37 -8.82
N HIS A 14 7.35 -3.23 -7.50
CA HIS A 14 8.57 -3.60 -6.75
C HIS A 14 8.86 -5.10 -6.84
N LEU A 15 7.83 -5.93 -6.78
CA LEU A 15 7.96 -7.38 -6.95
C LEU A 15 8.44 -7.73 -8.37
N LEU A 16 7.81 -7.17 -9.41
CA LEU A 16 8.22 -7.41 -10.79
C LEU A 16 9.67 -6.97 -11.03
N ALA A 17 10.04 -5.76 -10.57
CA ALA A 17 11.42 -5.29 -10.65
C ALA A 17 12.42 -6.25 -9.99
N SER A 18 12.06 -6.82 -8.85
CA SER A 18 12.92 -7.75 -8.11
C SER A 18 12.95 -9.15 -8.73
N LEU A 19 11.85 -9.64 -9.31
CA LEU A 19 11.81 -10.88 -10.07
C LEU A 19 12.70 -10.80 -11.31
N LEU A 20 12.70 -9.66 -12.02
CA LEU A 20 13.58 -9.43 -13.17
C LEU A 20 15.07 -9.42 -12.79
N ARG A 21 15.42 -9.06 -11.57
CA ARG A 21 16.82 -9.14 -11.08
C ARG A 21 17.22 -10.51 -10.55
N ARG A 22 16.25 -11.35 -10.17
CA ARG A 22 16.50 -12.64 -9.49
C ARG A 22 17.04 -13.71 -10.43
N ASP A 23 16.45 -13.82 -11.59
CA ASP A 23 16.80 -14.82 -12.59
C ASP A 23 16.32 -14.40 -14.00
N ASP A 24 16.66 -15.15 -15.02
CA ASP A 24 16.31 -14.86 -16.41
C ASP A 24 14.99 -15.48 -16.88
N ARG A 25 14.21 -16.09 -16.01
CA ARG A 25 12.93 -16.69 -16.40
C ARG A 25 11.98 -15.65 -16.99
N PRO A 26 11.24 -15.99 -18.06
CA PRO A 26 10.24 -15.11 -18.63
C PRO A 26 9.10 -14.87 -17.64
N VAL A 27 8.59 -13.64 -17.63
CA VAL A 27 7.47 -13.20 -16.78
C VAL A 27 6.25 -12.94 -17.65
N CYS A 28 5.14 -13.58 -17.33
CA CYS A 28 3.81 -13.26 -17.85
C CYS A 28 3.10 -12.32 -16.88
N ALA A 29 2.85 -11.09 -17.30
CA ALA A 29 2.08 -10.12 -16.50
C ALA A 29 0.62 -10.13 -16.96
N LEU A 30 -0.29 -10.61 -16.09
CA LEU A 30 -1.72 -10.53 -16.34
C LEU A 30 -2.21 -9.10 -16.10
N VAL A 31 -2.71 -8.46 -17.13
CA VAL A 31 -3.04 -7.02 -17.14
C VAL A 31 -4.42 -6.76 -17.71
N ARG A 32 -5.00 -5.61 -17.37
CA ARG A 32 -6.24 -5.14 -17.99
C ARG A 32 -5.94 -4.25 -19.19
N GLY A 33 -6.77 -4.36 -20.24
CA GLY A 33 -6.73 -3.52 -21.43
C GLY A 33 -5.71 -4.00 -22.46
N ASP A 34 -5.41 -3.13 -23.42
CA ASP A 34 -4.53 -3.42 -24.55
C ASP A 34 -3.09 -3.77 -24.13
N PRO A 35 -2.47 -4.81 -24.75
CA PRO A 35 -1.13 -5.29 -24.37
C PRO A 35 -0.01 -4.26 -24.53
N GLU A 36 -0.01 -3.44 -25.58
CA GLU A 36 1.05 -2.47 -25.83
C GLU A 36 1.00 -1.32 -24.79
N THR A 37 -0.19 -0.77 -24.58
CA THR A 37 -0.43 0.22 -23.53
C THR A 37 -0.09 -0.35 -22.14
N ALA A 38 -0.39 -1.62 -21.92
CA ALA A 38 -0.07 -2.31 -20.66
C ALA A 38 1.44 -2.49 -20.48
N ARG A 39 2.18 -2.78 -21.56
CA ARG A 39 3.65 -2.90 -21.52
C ARG A 39 4.30 -1.60 -21.07
N ASP A 40 3.87 -0.49 -21.63
CA ASP A 40 4.40 0.84 -21.25
C ASP A 40 4.06 1.20 -19.80
N ARG A 41 2.85 0.84 -19.33
CA ARG A 41 2.48 1.01 -17.91
C ARG A 41 3.34 0.15 -16.99
N LEU A 42 3.61 -1.11 -17.37
CA LEU A 42 4.46 -2.01 -16.60
C LEU A 42 5.90 -1.51 -16.54
N LEU A 43 6.47 -1.07 -17.67
CA LEU A 43 7.84 -0.54 -17.73
C LEU A 43 7.97 0.72 -16.87
N ARG A 44 7.02 1.65 -16.96
CA ARG A 44 6.97 2.84 -16.09
C ARG A 44 6.88 2.45 -14.62
N ALA A 45 5.99 1.50 -14.26
CA ALA A 45 5.86 1.02 -12.89
C ALA A 45 7.14 0.35 -12.37
N VAL A 46 7.87 -0.40 -13.18
CA VAL A 46 9.18 -0.95 -12.80
C VAL A 46 10.22 0.16 -12.61
N ARG A 47 10.27 1.13 -13.51
CA ARG A 47 11.22 2.26 -13.41
C ARG A 47 10.93 3.15 -12.19
N SER A 48 9.67 3.32 -11.80
CA SER A 48 9.29 4.10 -10.61
C SER A 48 9.84 3.52 -9.30
N THR A 49 10.17 2.24 -9.26
CA THR A 49 10.83 1.62 -8.11
C THR A 49 12.31 2.00 -7.98
N GLY A 50 12.87 2.77 -8.93
CA GLY A 50 14.28 3.06 -9.04
C GLY A 50 15.09 1.98 -9.74
N SER A 51 14.44 0.97 -10.31
CA SER A 51 15.10 -0.07 -11.09
C SER A 51 15.62 0.50 -12.41
N ARG A 52 16.91 0.26 -12.69
CA ARG A 52 17.53 0.53 -13.99
C ARG A 52 17.20 -0.61 -14.94
N CYS A 53 15.97 -0.65 -15.43
CA CYS A 53 15.51 -1.67 -16.35
C CYS A 53 15.60 -1.14 -17.78
N GLU A 54 16.47 -1.78 -18.60
CA GLU A 54 16.57 -1.48 -20.02
C GLU A 54 15.31 -1.96 -20.74
N GLU A 55 14.79 -1.14 -21.64
CA GLU A 55 13.52 -1.43 -22.32
C GLU A 55 13.62 -2.68 -23.19
N THR A 56 14.74 -2.90 -23.86
CA THR A 56 15.00 -4.08 -24.69
C THR A 56 14.97 -5.38 -23.88
N ASP A 57 15.61 -5.40 -22.71
CA ASP A 57 15.58 -6.55 -21.80
C ASP A 57 14.18 -6.77 -21.22
N PHE A 58 13.51 -5.68 -20.84
CA PHE A 58 12.12 -5.73 -20.36
C PHE A 58 11.19 -6.34 -21.41
N ARG A 59 11.24 -5.87 -22.66
CA ARG A 59 10.42 -6.38 -23.76
C ARG A 59 10.70 -7.86 -24.08
N ARG A 60 11.93 -8.30 -23.95
CA ARG A 60 12.33 -9.69 -24.15
C ARG A 60 11.75 -10.61 -23.06
N ARG A 61 11.69 -10.14 -21.81
CA ARG A 61 11.39 -10.96 -20.63
C ARG A 61 9.97 -10.84 -20.13
N VAL A 62 9.28 -9.71 -20.35
CA VAL A 62 7.93 -9.46 -19.84
C VAL A 62 6.91 -9.48 -20.97
N THR A 63 6.01 -10.45 -20.91
CA THR A 63 4.89 -10.57 -21.82
C THR A 63 3.61 -10.14 -21.10
N PRO A 64 2.99 -8.99 -21.46
CA PRO A 64 1.67 -8.65 -20.99
C PRO A 64 0.63 -9.55 -21.64
N VAL A 65 -0.24 -10.14 -20.85
CA VAL A 65 -1.39 -10.91 -21.30
C VAL A 65 -2.66 -10.23 -20.82
N PRO A 66 -3.52 -9.75 -21.76
CA PRO A 66 -4.75 -9.07 -21.41
C PRO A 66 -5.75 -10.06 -20.79
N VAL A 67 -6.25 -9.72 -19.60
CA VAL A 67 -7.23 -10.54 -18.88
C VAL A 67 -8.27 -9.68 -18.19
N GLU A 68 -9.45 -10.27 -17.99
CA GLU A 68 -10.45 -9.78 -17.05
C GLU A 68 -10.50 -10.72 -15.84
N LEU A 69 -9.92 -10.25 -14.73
CA LEU A 69 -9.70 -11.08 -13.54
C LEU A 69 -11.00 -11.71 -13.00
N THR A 70 -12.13 -11.08 -13.20
CA THR A 70 -13.43 -11.53 -12.70
C THR A 70 -14.20 -12.43 -13.68
N ALA A 71 -13.73 -12.51 -14.92
CA ALA A 71 -14.39 -13.31 -15.94
C ALA A 71 -14.02 -14.80 -15.86
N PRO A 72 -14.92 -15.72 -16.29
CA PRO A 72 -14.57 -17.11 -16.45
C PRO A 72 -13.31 -17.28 -17.32
N ARG A 73 -12.39 -18.17 -16.92
CA ARG A 73 -11.09 -18.38 -17.56
C ARG A 73 -10.28 -17.08 -17.75
N LEU A 74 -10.48 -16.07 -16.88
CA LEU A 74 -9.84 -14.75 -16.98
C LEU A 74 -10.15 -14.01 -18.28
N GLY A 75 -11.26 -14.32 -18.95
CA GLY A 75 -11.64 -13.78 -20.26
C GLY A 75 -10.90 -14.39 -21.45
N LEU A 76 -10.05 -15.40 -21.21
CA LEU A 76 -9.29 -16.10 -22.25
C LEU A 76 -10.14 -17.21 -22.89
N SER A 77 -9.80 -17.58 -24.13
CA SER A 77 -10.31 -18.81 -24.75
C SER A 77 -9.83 -20.04 -23.97
N ALA A 78 -10.48 -21.17 -24.15
CA ALA A 78 -10.09 -22.41 -23.48
C ALA A 78 -8.63 -22.83 -23.82
N ALA A 79 -8.21 -22.64 -25.07
CA ALA A 79 -6.87 -22.94 -25.51
C ALA A 79 -5.81 -22.04 -24.88
N GLU A 80 -6.04 -20.72 -24.87
CA GLU A 80 -5.13 -19.74 -24.25
C GLU A 80 -5.01 -19.96 -22.74
N HIS A 81 -6.16 -20.17 -22.05
CA HIS A 81 -6.16 -20.47 -20.62
C HIS A 81 -5.37 -21.73 -20.29
N SER A 82 -5.56 -22.81 -21.05
CA SER A 82 -4.81 -24.04 -20.87
C SER A 82 -3.32 -23.86 -21.15
N ALA A 83 -2.96 -23.18 -22.23
CA ALA A 83 -1.56 -22.88 -22.57
C ALA A 83 -0.89 -22.04 -21.49
N LEU A 84 -1.56 -21.02 -20.95
CA LEU A 84 -1.07 -20.21 -19.85
C LEU A 84 -0.86 -21.07 -18.59
N ALA A 85 -1.86 -21.89 -18.22
CA ALA A 85 -1.82 -22.75 -17.04
C ALA A 85 -0.61 -23.72 -17.08
N TRP A 86 -0.37 -24.40 -18.21
CA TRP A 86 0.73 -25.37 -18.35
C TRP A 86 2.12 -24.74 -18.41
N ARG A 87 2.23 -23.52 -18.92
CA ARG A 87 3.52 -22.78 -18.97
C ARG A 87 3.89 -22.13 -17.63
N THR A 88 2.92 -21.96 -16.73
CA THR A 88 3.10 -21.30 -15.43
C THR A 88 3.72 -22.24 -14.41
N GLN A 89 4.82 -21.83 -13.80
CA GLN A 89 5.51 -22.52 -12.70
C GLN A 89 5.28 -21.86 -11.35
N GLU A 90 5.15 -20.53 -11.35
CA GLU A 90 4.90 -19.72 -10.18
C GLU A 90 3.82 -18.69 -10.48
N VAL A 91 2.89 -18.50 -9.57
CA VAL A 91 1.91 -17.41 -9.62
C VAL A 91 2.12 -16.49 -8.44
N TRP A 92 2.39 -15.21 -8.70
CA TRP A 92 2.39 -14.14 -7.72
C TRP A 92 1.09 -13.34 -7.87
N HIS A 93 0.15 -13.60 -6.97
CA HIS A 93 -1.17 -12.97 -7.03
C HIS A 93 -1.23 -11.72 -6.17
N CYS A 94 -0.88 -10.56 -6.77
CA CYS A 94 -0.88 -9.24 -6.13
C CYS A 94 -2.11 -8.40 -6.50
N ALA A 95 -2.87 -8.78 -7.52
CA ALA A 95 -4.04 -8.03 -7.95
C ALA A 95 -5.11 -8.01 -6.86
N ALA A 96 -5.50 -6.82 -6.45
CA ALA A 96 -6.60 -6.58 -5.53
C ALA A 96 -7.13 -5.16 -5.72
N ASP A 97 -8.40 -4.96 -5.43
CA ASP A 97 -8.93 -3.63 -5.14
C ASP A 97 -8.63 -3.33 -3.67
N THR A 98 -7.84 -2.30 -3.41
CA THR A 98 -7.38 -1.90 -2.08
C THR A 98 -8.12 -0.67 -1.54
N SER A 99 -9.24 -0.29 -2.16
CA SER A 99 -10.03 0.89 -1.78
C SER A 99 -10.65 0.69 -0.39
N PRO A 100 -10.25 1.43 0.66
CA PRO A 100 -10.79 1.23 2.02
C PRO A 100 -12.28 1.55 2.12
N LEU A 101 -12.76 2.45 1.27
CA LEU A 101 -14.16 2.88 1.16
C LEU A 101 -14.83 2.30 -0.09
N GLY A 102 -14.25 1.26 -0.69
CA GLY A 102 -14.80 0.58 -1.86
C GLY A 102 -16.15 -0.09 -1.54
N ARG A 103 -17.01 -0.18 -2.54
CA ARG A 103 -18.30 -0.90 -2.40
C ARG A 103 -18.02 -2.39 -2.16
N ALA A 104 -18.62 -2.96 -1.13
CA ALA A 104 -18.41 -4.35 -0.73
C ALA A 104 -18.55 -5.35 -1.88
N ALA A 105 -19.58 -5.19 -2.73
CA ALA A 105 -19.78 -6.06 -3.90
C ALA A 105 -18.66 -5.95 -4.95
N ALA A 106 -18.06 -4.76 -5.15
CA ALA A 106 -16.93 -4.58 -6.07
C ALA A 106 -15.66 -5.21 -5.52
N LEU A 107 -15.38 -4.97 -4.23
CA LEU A 107 -14.27 -5.58 -3.51
C LEU A 107 -14.38 -7.11 -3.51
N HIS A 108 -15.56 -7.66 -3.24
CA HIS A 108 -15.80 -9.10 -3.28
C HIS A 108 -15.52 -9.67 -4.68
N ARG A 109 -16.08 -9.09 -5.74
CA ARG A 109 -15.82 -9.54 -7.10
C ARG A 109 -14.35 -9.56 -7.44
N THR A 110 -13.64 -8.45 -7.18
CA THR A 110 -12.22 -8.34 -7.54
C THR A 110 -11.35 -9.24 -6.66
N ASN A 111 -11.53 -9.17 -5.33
CA ASN A 111 -10.58 -9.80 -4.40
C ASN A 111 -10.92 -11.27 -4.16
N VAL A 112 -12.20 -11.64 -4.07
CA VAL A 112 -12.60 -13.02 -3.75
C VAL A 112 -12.83 -13.85 -5.01
N GLU A 113 -13.68 -13.37 -5.93
CA GLU A 113 -13.94 -14.11 -7.16
C GLU A 113 -12.72 -14.11 -8.08
N GLY A 114 -12.02 -12.95 -8.22
CA GLY A 114 -10.78 -12.86 -8.96
C GLY A 114 -9.70 -13.82 -8.44
N THR A 115 -9.53 -13.95 -7.12
CA THR A 115 -8.66 -14.97 -6.53
C THR A 115 -9.14 -16.38 -6.94
N GLY A 116 -10.45 -16.62 -6.94
CA GLY A 116 -11.01 -17.90 -7.41
C GLY A 116 -10.61 -18.24 -8.85
N ARG A 117 -10.62 -17.25 -9.76
CA ARG A 117 -10.21 -17.46 -11.16
C ARG A 117 -8.70 -17.80 -11.28
N ILE A 118 -7.87 -17.24 -10.41
CA ILE A 118 -6.45 -17.63 -10.35
C ILE A 118 -6.28 -19.06 -9.82
N LEU A 119 -7.09 -19.48 -8.85
CA LEU A 119 -7.07 -20.86 -8.38
C LEU A 119 -7.56 -21.86 -9.45
N GLU A 120 -8.53 -21.47 -10.27
CA GLU A 120 -8.96 -22.25 -11.45
C GLU A 120 -7.85 -22.39 -12.50
N LEU A 121 -7.09 -21.30 -12.76
CA LEU A 121 -5.92 -21.34 -13.63
C LEU A 121 -4.87 -22.34 -13.09
N LEU A 122 -4.58 -22.28 -11.79
CA LEU A 122 -3.66 -23.23 -11.17
C LEU A 122 -4.16 -24.67 -11.25
N ALA A 123 -5.47 -24.90 -11.08
CA ALA A 123 -6.08 -26.23 -11.16
C ALA A 123 -5.95 -26.84 -12.56
N ALA A 124 -5.98 -26.00 -13.62
CA ALA A 124 -5.83 -26.41 -15.01
C ALA A 124 -4.35 -26.71 -15.41
N GLY A 125 -3.38 -26.28 -14.61
CA GLY A 125 -1.94 -26.43 -14.88
C GLY A 125 -1.27 -27.57 -14.13
N ALA A 126 0.06 -27.60 -14.19
CA ALA A 126 0.86 -28.60 -13.53
C ALA A 126 0.67 -28.59 -11.99
N ARG A 127 0.69 -29.79 -11.37
CA ARG A 127 0.50 -29.90 -9.91
C ARG A 127 1.59 -29.19 -9.09
N GLY A 128 2.80 -29.10 -9.61
CA GLY A 128 3.93 -28.43 -8.97
C GLY A 128 3.94 -26.91 -9.09
N THR A 129 2.95 -26.29 -9.74
CA THR A 129 2.85 -24.83 -9.84
C THR A 129 2.64 -24.22 -8.46
N ARG A 130 3.49 -23.27 -8.10
CA ARG A 130 3.51 -22.63 -6.76
C ARG A 130 2.64 -21.38 -6.74
N LEU A 131 1.83 -21.23 -5.69
CA LEU A 131 1.03 -20.03 -5.46
C LEU A 131 1.65 -19.17 -4.35
N PHE A 132 1.88 -17.90 -4.67
CA PHE A 132 2.23 -16.83 -3.73
C PHE A 132 1.08 -15.82 -3.71
N HIS A 133 0.25 -15.89 -2.67
CA HIS A 133 -0.92 -15.03 -2.51
C HIS A 133 -0.59 -13.83 -1.62
N ILE A 134 -0.77 -12.63 -2.13
CA ILE A 134 -0.63 -11.41 -1.35
C ILE A 134 -1.95 -11.10 -0.65
N SER A 135 -2.00 -11.36 0.65
CA SER A 135 -3.07 -10.99 1.58
C SER A 135 -2.76 -9.64 2.24
N THR A 136 -3.08 -9.45 3.49
CA THR A 136 -2.75 -8.27 4.30
C THR A 136 -2.75 -8.64 5.79
N ALA A 137 -1.95 -7.96 6.60
CA ALA A 137 -2.00 -8.08 8.06
C ALA A 137 -3.37 -7.65 8.63
N PHE A 138 -4.14 -6.85 7.88
CA PHE A 138 -5.47 -6.36 8.29
C PHE A 138 -6.57 -7.42 8.24
N VAL A 139 -6.31 -8.64 7.74
CA VAL A 139 -7.25 -9.77 7.90
C VAL A 139 -7.51 -10.14 9.36
N ALA A 140 -6.70 -9.64 10.30
CA ALA A 140 -6.95 -9.69 11.74
C ALA A 140 -8.19 -8.89 12.18
N GLY A 141 -8.81 -8.12 11.29
CA GLY A 141 -10.07 -7.40 11.51
C GLY A 141 -10.02 -6.44 12.69
N LYS A 142 -11.09 -6.39 13.47
CA LYS A 142 -11.25 -5.52 14.65
C LYS A 142 -10.53 -6.03 15.91
N ARG A 143 -9.69 -7.03 15.83
CA ARG A 143 -8.84 -7.43 16.96
C ARG A 143 -7.95 -6.25 17.33
N ARG A 144 -8.13 -5.69 18.52
CA ARG A 144 -7.45 -4.45 18.93
C ARG A 144 -6.17 -4.68 19.70
N GLU A 145 -6.00 -5.85 20.36
CA GLU A 145 -4.91 -6.09 21.30
C GLU A 145 -4.30 -7.48 21.16
N GLY A 146 -3.17 -7.67 21.81
CA GLY A 146 -2.41 -8.92 21.84
C GLY A 146 -1.64 -9.19 20.56
N VAL A 147 -1.04 -10.36 20.50
CA VAL A 147 -0.25 -10.83 19.35
C VAL A 147 -1.12 -11.64 18.41
N VAL A 148 -1.16 -11.27 17.15
CA VAL A 148 -1.85 -12.02 16.08
C VAL A 148 -0.90 -13.12 15.58
N PRO A 149 -1.21 -14.41 15.74
CA PRO A 149 -0.38 -15.50 15.20
C PRO A 149 -0.34 -15.50 13.66
N GLU A 150 0.79 -15.95 13.06
CA GLU A 150 0.92 -15.99 11.59
C GLU A 150 -0.07 -16.94 10.91
N ASP A 151 -0.51 -18.00 11.58
CA ASP A 151 -1.48 -18.96 11.03
C ASP A 151 -2.94 -18.62 11.36
N ALA A 152 -3.18 -17.67 12.27
CA ALA A 152 -4.54 -17.30 12.65
C ALA A 152 -5.29 -16.62 11.48
N LEU A 153 -6.52 -17.11 11.27
CA LEU A 153 -7.50 -16.50 10.37
C LEU A 153 -8.86 -16.56 11.08
N GLU A 154 -9.17 -15.50 11.86
CA GLU A 154 -10.24 -15.50 12.85
C GLU A 154 -11.33 -14.48 12.49
N GLU A 155 -12.53 -14.97 12.16
CA GLU A 155 -13.68 -14.11 11.83
C GLU A 155 -14.36 -13.50 13.07
N ARG A 156 -14.14 -14.08 14.25
CA ARG A 156 -14.83 -13.70 15.50
C ARG A 156 -14.68 -12.22 15.89
N TYR A 157 -13.64 -11.55 15.41
CA TYR A 157 -13.43 -10.12 15.68
C TYR A 157 -14.21 -9.20 14.74
N GLY A 158 -14.79 -9.74 13.66
CA GLY A 158 -15.39 -8.97 12.60
C GLY A 158 -14.39 -8.06 11.87
N PHE A 159 -14.88 -7.30 10.87
CA PHE A 159 -14.05 -6.47 10.00
C PHE A 159 -14.41 -5.00 10.15
N ALA A 160 -13.41 -4.13 10.08
CA ALA A 160 -13.61 -2.69 10.15
C ALA A 160 -14.01 -2.10 8.79
N THR A 161 -13.54 -2.72 7.71
CA THR A 161 -13.80 -2.30 6.33
C THR A 161 -14.19 -3.50 5.46
N ALA A 162 -14.93 -3.24 4.38
CA ALA A 162 -15.23 -4.24 3.38
C ALA A 162 -13.95 -4.76 2.66
N TYR A 163 -12.89 -3.95 2.62
CA TYR A 163 -11.59 -4.38 2.12
C TYR A 163 -11.00 -5.51 2.99
N GLU A 164 -10.96 -5.32 4.31
CA GLU A 164 -10.44 -6.35 5.24
C GLU A 164 -11.21 -7.66 5.09
N GLU A 165 -12.54 -7.58 5.05
CA GLU A 165 -13.39 -8.74 4.85
C GLU A 165 -13.10 -9.43 3.50
N SER A 166 -13.01 -8.67 2.41
CA SER A 166 -12.74 -9.24 1.09
C SER A 166 -11.39 -9.95 1.02
N LYS A 167 -10.35 -9.42 1.67
CA LYS A 167 -9.03 -10.06 1.76
C LYS A 167 -9.05 -11.30 2.65
N TYR A 168 -9.80 -11.25 3.75
CA TYR A 168 -10.04 -12.42 4.60
C TYR A 168 -10.71 -13.56 3.80
N ARG A 169 -11.79 -13.25 3.09
CA ARG A 169 -12.53 -14.25 2.27
C ARG A 169 -11.68 -14.81 1.12
N ALA A 170 -10.85 -13.97 0.51
CA ALA A 170 -9.90 -14.42 -0.51
C ALA A 170 -8.86 -15.40 0.07
N GLU A 171 -8.30 -15.10 1.23
CA GLU A 171 -7.36 -15.98 1.91
C GLU A 171 -8.02 -17.29 2.37
N GLU A 172 -9.23 -17.22 2.93
CA GLU A 172 -10.03 -18.41 3.28
C GLU A 172 -10.22 -19.32 2.05
N ARG A 173 -10.50 -18.74 0.89
CA ARG A 173 -10.66 -19.48 -0.37
C ARG A 173 -9.35 -20.15 -0.80
N VAL A 174 -8.21 -19.47 -0.66
CA VAL A 174 -6.88 -20.06 -0.93
C VAL A 174 -6.61 -21.24 0.01
N ARG A 175 -6.87 -21.08 1.32
CA ARG A 175 -6.66 -22.15 2.32
C ARG A 175 -7.56 -23.36 2.04
N ARG A 176 -8.81 -23.13 1.68
CA ARG A 176 -9.74 -24.21 1.31
C ARG A 176 -9.24 -24.95 0.07
N TRP A 177 -8.91 -24.20 -1.00
CA TRP A 177 -8.38 -24.76 -2.23
C TRP A 177 -7.12 -25.61 -1.99
N ALA A 178 -6.19 -25.13 -1.18
CA ALA A 178 -4.96 -25.88 -0.84
C ALA A 178 -5.28 -27.21 -0.15
N ARG A 179 -6.21 -27.21 0.82
CA ARG A 179 -6.67 -28.45 1.49
C ARG A 179 -7.35 -29.42 0.53
N ASP A 180 -8.29 -28.92 -0.27
CA ASP A 180 -9.12 -29.74 -1.14
C ASP A 180 -8.31 -30.38 -2.29
N THR A 181 -7.24 -29.71 -2.74
CA THR A 181 -6.40 -30.17 -3.84
C THR A 181 -5.09 -30.81 -3.41
N GLY A 182 -4.69 -30.69 -2.16
CA GLY A 182 -3.39 -31.11 -1.64
C GLY A 182 -2.22 -30.28 -2.21
N ARG A 183 -2.50 -29.07 -2.75
CA ARG A 183 -1.48 -28.17 -3.31
C ARG A 183 -0.97 -27.19 -2.26
N ALA A 184 0.30 -26.84 -2.36
CA ALA A 184 0.91 -25.84 -1.48
C ALA A 184 0.56 -24.42 -1.91
N ALA A 185 0.40 -23.53 -0.92
CA ALA A 185 0.27 -22.09 -1.11
C ALA A 185 1.05 -21.33 -0.05
N VAL A 186 1.70 -20.25 -0.45
CA VAL A 186 2.33 -19.30 0.49
C VAL A 186 1.49 -18.03 0.53
N VAL A 187 1.09 -17.63 1.72
CA VAL A 187 0.30 -16.44 1.97
C VAL A 187 1.17 -15.39 2.64
N PHE A 188 1.30 -14.24 2.01
CA PHE A 188 1.99 -13.10 2.59
C PHE A 188 0.98 -12.08 3.10
N ARG A 189 1.14 -11.65 4.34
CA ARG A 189 0.33 -10.62 4.99
C ARG A 189 1.17 -9.38 5.28
N PRO A 190 1.39 -8.52 4.26
CA PRO A 190 2.12 -7.28 4.49
C PRO A 190 1.33 -6.33 5.40
N ALA A 191 2.09 -5.54 6.17
CA ALA A 191 1.62 -4.35 6.85
C ALA A 191 1.35 -3.20 5.86
N LEU A 192 1.20 -1.96 6.35
CA LEU A 192 1.19 -0.79 5.48
C LEU A 192 2.58 -0.62 4.86
N LEU A 193 2.66 -0.78 3.55
CA LEU A 193 3.90 -0.64 2.82
C LEU A 193 4.17 0.82 2.47
N VAL A 194 5.41 1.25 2.67
CA VAL A 194 5.88 2.61 2.40
C VAL A 194 7.19 2.59 1.61
N THR A 195 7.51 3.71 0.98
CA THR A 195 8.81 3.96 0.34
C THR A 195 9.33 5.33 0.75
N GLY A 196 10.64 5.51 0.77
CA GLY A 196 11.28 6.81 0.95
C GLY A 196 11.45 7.60 -0.36
N ARG A 197 10.80 7.19 -1.44
CA ARG A 197 10.91 7.81 -2.76
C ARG A 197 9.67 8.62 -3.09
N PRO A 198 9.82 9.90 -3.49
CA PRO A 198 8.71 10.70 -3.99
C PRO A 198 8.11 10.07 -5.25
N ALA A 199 6.77 10.06 -5.35
CA ALA A 199 6.08 9.55 -6.52
C ALA A 199 6.05 10.57 -7.65
N GLN A 200 6.28 10.10 -8.88
CA GLN A 200 6.07 10.89 -10.10
C GLN A 200 4.59 10.85 -10.52
N PRO A 201 4.10 11.82 -11.29
CA PRO A 201 2.75 11.79 -11.84
C PRO A 201 2.49 10.50 -12.64
N GLY A 202 1.38 9.80 -12.33
CA GLY A 202 0.99 8.56 -12.99
C GLY A 202 1.69 7.30 -12.50
N GLU A 203 2.59 7.40 -11.52
CA GLU A 203 3.19 6.25 -10.87
C GLU A 203 2.30 5.64 -9.79
N PRO A 204 2.44 4.32 -9.52
CA PRO A 204 1.71 3.68 -8.43
C PRO A 204 2.18 4.23 -7.07
N ARG A 205 1.22 4.65 -6.25
CA ARG A 205 1.48 5.23 -4.91
C ARG A 205 1.09 4.26 -3.81
N HIS A 206 1.83 4.28 -2.72
CA HIS A 206 1.38 3.62 -1.50
C HIS A 206 0.24 4.42 -0.84
N TRP A 207 -0.54 3.72 -0.01
CA TRP A 207 -1.76 4.27 0.57
C TRP A 207 -1.54 5.58 1.36
N LEU A 208 -0.47 5.68 2.17
CA LEU A 208 -0.17 6.91 2.91
C LEU A 208 0.11 8.11 1.98
N ALA A 209 0.79 7.91 0.84
CA ALA A 209 1.00 8.97 -0.13
C ALA A 209 -0.32 9.48 -0.73
N VAL A 210 -1.28 8.58 -0.95
CA VAL A 210 -2.62 8.97 -1.40
C VAL A 210 -3.35 9.80 -0.34
N GLN A 211 -3.22 9.43 0.95
CA GLN A 211 -3.82 10.21 2.03
C GLN A 211 -3.13 11.56 2.21
N ALA A 212 -1.81 11.60 2.19
CA ALA A 212 -1.04 12.85 2.28
C ALA A 212 -1.39 13.83 1.15
N ALA A 213 -1.56 13.36 -0.08
CA ALA A 213 -2.00 14.20 -1.18
C ALA A 213 -3.39 14.81 -0.94
N ARG A 214 -4.33 14.05 -0.36
CA ARG A 214 -5.64 14.55 0.04
C ARG A 214 -5.55 15.59 1.15
N THR A 215 -4.67 15.37 2.13
CA THR A 215 -4.44 16.31 3.22
C THR A 215 -3.79 17.60 2.73
N SER A 216 -2.84 17.51 1.78
CA SER A 216 -2.23 18.69 1.15
C SER A 216 -3.26 19.56 0.42
N LEU A 217 -4.24 18.93 -0.24
CA LEU A 217 -5.36 19.68 -0.85
C LEU A 217 -6.20 20.43 0.20
N LEU A 218 -6.37 19.88 1.39
CA LEU A 218 -7.03 20.58 2.51
C LEU A 218 -6.18 21.74 3.03
N GLY A 219 -4.85 21.55 3.13
CA GLY A 219 -3.92 22.61 3.54
C GLY A 219 -3.84 23.78 2.55
N GLN A 220 -4.06 23.53 1.26
CA GLN A 220 -4.11 24.54 0.22
C GLN A 220 -5.47 25.25 0.11
N GLN A 221 -6.53 24.64 0.65
CA GLN A 221 -7.82 25.32 0.72
C GLN A 221 -7.73 26.46 1.74
N ASP A 222 -8.29 27.59 1.35
CA ASP A 222 -8.37 28.75 2.22
C ASP A 222 -8.94 28.30 3.59
N ARG A 223 -8.14 28.47 4.64
CA ARG A 223 -8.52 28.25 6.04
C ARG A 223 -9.91 28.78 6.34
N ALA A 224 -10.27 29.95 5.75
CA ALA A 224 -11.58 30.57 5.85
C ALA A 224 -12.70 29.68 5.27
N LEU A 225 -12.45 28.91 4.23
CA LEU A 225 -13.44 28.01 3.64
C LEU A 225 -13.76 26.82 4.58
N VAL A 226 -12.72 26.26 5.21
CA VAL A 226 -12.86 25.19 6.21
C VAL A 226 -13.59 25.69 7.46
N LEU A 227 -13.29 26.92 7.87
CA LEU A 227 -13.94 27.57 9.01
C LEU A 227 -15.42 27.91 8.73
N ARG A 228 -15.74 28.36 7.52
CA ARG A 228 -17.14 28.56 7.09
C ARG A 228 -17.93 27.27 7.10
N ALA A 229 -17.32 26.14 6.72
CA ALA A 229 -17.94 24.82 6.79
C ALA A 229 -18.16 24.35 8.25
N ALA A 230 -17.41 24.89 9.21
CA ALA A 230 -17.56 24.62 10.64
C ALA A 230 -18.71 25.40 11.31
N GLY A 231 -19.29 26.42 10.62
CA GLY A 231 -20.42 27.19 11.08
C GLY A 231 -20.05 28.30 12.09
N PRO A 232 -21.04 28.92 12.80
CA PRO A 232 -20.84 30.10 13.66
C PRO A 232 -19.85 29.90 14.82
N ALA A 233 -19.59 28.66 15.21
CA ALA A 233 -18.59 28.31 16.23
C ALA A 233 -17.13 28.48 15.77
N ALA A 234 -16.90 28.91 14.52
CA ALA A 234 -15.55 29.09 13.96
C ALA A 234 -14.89 30.40 14.49
N GLU A 235 -15.64 31.35 14.97
CA GLU A 235 -15.10 32.62 15.43
C GLU A 235 -14.30 32.51 16.75
N ASP A 236 -14.53 31.43 17.53
CA ASP A 236 -13.86 31.16 18.81
C ASP A 236 -12.67 30.17 18.66
N LEU A 237 -12.26 29.82 17.48
CA LEU A 237 -11.19 28.84 17.29
C LEU A 237 -9.80 29.46 17.43
N SER A 238 -9.03 28.99 18.40
CA SER A 238 -7.60 29.27 18.50
C SER A 238 -6.82 28.47 17.45
N PHE A 239 -5.68 29.01 16.97
CA PHE A 239 -4.83 28.35 16.00
C PHE A 239 -3.40 28.19 16.52
N PRO A 240 -2.76 27.03 16.27
CA PRO A 240 -3.30 25.88 15.55
C PRO A 240 -4.51 25.25 16.27
N TYR A 241 -5.48 24.80 15.47
CA TYR A 241 -6.67 24.13 16.00
C TYR A 241 -6.37 22.68 16.32
N THR A 242 -6.54 22.27 17.57
CA THR A 242 -6.46 20.87 17.96
C THR A 242 -7.83 20.20 17.85
N ALA A 243 -7.98 19.35 16.82
CA ALA A 243 -9.16 18.50 16.64
C ALA A 243 -9.03 17.25 17.50
N ARG A 244 -9.99 17.01 18.38
CA ARG A 244 -10.07 15.75 19.12
C ARG A 244 -10.77 14.71 18.25
N MET A 245 -10.19 13.52 18.18
CA MET A 245 -10.73 12.44 17.38
C MET A 245 -10.82 11.15 18.21
N PRO A 246 -11.91 10.36 18.04
CA PRO A 246 -12.07 9.11 18.79
C PRO A 246 -10.93 8.16 18.49
N GLY A 247 -10.15 7.79 19.50
CA GLY A 247 -9.00 6.90 19.34
C GLY A 247 -8.15 6.85 20.61
N ARG A 248 -7.14 6.00 20.59
CA ARG A 248 -6.22 5.84 21.72
C ARG A 248 -4.91 6.57 21.45
N PRO A 249 -4.39 7.39 22.36
CA PRO A 249 -3.08 8.03 22.22
C PRO A 249 -1.92 7.03 22.03
N ASP A 250 -2.04 5.82 22.60
CA ASP A 250 -1.08 4.72 22.51
C ASP A 250 -1.40 3.72 21.39
N ALA A 251 -2.25 4.10 20.43
CA ALA A 251 -2.55 3.28 19.27
C ALA A 251 -1.31 3.07 18.39
N LEU A 252 -1.19 1.85 17.87
CA LEU A 252 -0.05 1.39 17.07
C LEU A 252 -0.48 1.01 15.65
N VAL A 253 0.41 1.26 14.71
CA VAL A 253 0.31 0.82 13.33
C VAL A 253 1.66 0.26 12.87
N ASN A 254 1.63 -0.80 12.10
CA ASN A 254 2.85 -1.35 11.51
C ASN A 254 3.04 -0.82 10.11
N LEU A 255 4.20 -0.19 9.87
CA LEU A 255 4.67 0.26 8.55
C LEU A 255 5.88 -0.57 8.18
N LEU A 256 6.08 -0.82 6.87
CA LEU A 256 7.25 -1.56 6.39
C LEU A 256 7.74 -1.00 5.04
N GLN A 257 9.03 -0.88 4.88
CA GLN A 257 9.67 -0.53 3.61
C GLN A 257 9.35 -1.58 2.56
N VAL A 258 8.82 -1.14 1.42
CA VAL A 258 8.37 -2.05 0.34
C VAL A 258 9.52 -2.87 -0.25
N ASP A 259 10.71 -2.29 -0.35
CA ASP A 259 11.89 -2.99 -0.88
C ASP A 259 12.28 -4.16 0.02
N TRP A 260 12.29 -3.94 1.34
CA TRP A 260 12.53 -5.01 2.31
C TRP A 260 11.40 -6.05 2.29
N ALA A 261 10.15 -5.62 2.22
CA ALA A 261 9.01 -6.54 2.14
C ALA A 261 9.13 -7.50 0.97
N VAL A 262 9.48 -6.98 -0.23
CA VAL A 262 9.68 -7.79 -1.42
C VAL A 262 10.88 -8.73 -1.27
N ALA A 263 12.01 -8.25 -0.73
CA ALA A 263 13.18 -9.11 -0.47
C ALA A 263 12.83 -10.27 0.47
N ALA A 264 12.09 -9.98 1.55
CA ALA A 264 11.61 -10.99 2.49
C ALA A 264 10.66 -12.01 1.83
N MET A 265 9.68 -11.55 1.05
CA MET A 265 8.76 -12.42 0.33
C MET A 265 9.50 -13.34 -0.64
N LEU A 266 10.47 -12.81 -1.40
CA LEU A 266 11.29 -13.60 -2.34
C LEU A 266 12.17 -14.60 -1.58
N ARG A 267 12.67 -14.25 -0.40
CA ARG A 267 13.43 -15.17 0.44
C ARG A 267 12.56 -16.30 0.98
N CYS A 268 11.35 -16.00 1.46
CA CYS A 268 10.38 -17.00 1.87
C CYS A 268 9.98 -17.93 0.70
N ALA A 269 9.87 -17.37 -0.51
CA ALA A 269 9.51 -18.12 -1.71
C ALA A 269 10.57 -19.15 -2.17
N THR A 270 11.79 -19.11 -1.66
CA THR A 270 12.80 -20.17 -1.95
C THR A 270 12.57 -21.47 -1.20
N ARG A 271 11.70 -21.46 -0.17
CA ARG A 271 11.41 -22.62 0.66
C ARG A 271 10.40 -23.53 -0.04
N GLU A 272 10.45 -24.81 0.25
CA GLU A 272 9.37 -25.73 -0.09
C GLU A 272 8.26 -25.58 0.94
N ALA A 273 7.06 -25.30 0.48
CA ALA A 273 5.88 -25.19 1.33
C ALA A 273 5.13 -26.53 1.34
N ALA A 274 4.77 -27.01 2.52
CA ALA A 274 3.84 -28.11 2.71
C ALA A 274 2.48 -27.55 3.15
N GLY A 275 1.47 -27.65 2.28
CA GLY A 275 0.16 -27.08 2.55
C GLY A 275 0.16 -25.55 2.46
N VAL A 276 -0.43 -24.86 3.46
CA VAL A 276 -0.47 -23.40 3.51
C VAL A 276 0.52 -22.86 4.53
N GLU A 277 1.53 -22.15 4.05
CA GLU A 277 2.41 -21.35 4.91
C GLU A 277 1.98 -19.88 4.88
N THR A 278 1.93 -19.25 6.04
CA THR A 278 1.56 -17.82 6.16
C THR A 278 2.67 -17.05 6.86
N PHE A 279 2.99 -15.87 6.32
CA PHE A 279 4.00 -14.98 6.88
C PHE A 279 3.41 -13.58 7.09
N HIS A 280 3.54 -13.03 8.31
CA HIS A 280 3.29 -11.62 8.56
C HIS A 280 4.51 -10.81 8.10
N VAL A 281 4.39 -10.18 6.93
CA VAL A 281 5.45 -9.35 6.35
C VAL A 281 5.36 -7.94 6.96
N THR A 282 5.84 -7.83 8.18
CA THR A 282 5.71 -6.65 9.04
C THR A 282 7.07 -6.21 9.58
N HIS A 283 7.18 -4.95 9.96
CA HIS A 283 8.37 -4.41 10.64
C HIS A 283 8.46 -4.96 12.08
N PRO A 284 9.67 -5.20 12.62
CA PRO A 284 9.83 -5.64 14.01
C PRO A 284 9.33 -4.63 15.05
N GLN A 285 9.28 -3.36 14.68
CA GLN A 285 8.80 -2.27 15.52
C GLN A 285 7.55 -1.64 14.91
N ASP A 286 6.56 -1.36 15.78
CA ASP A 286 5.36 -0.63 15.40
C ASP A 286 5.56 0.87 15.56
N CYS A 287 4.86 1.66 14.76
CA CYS A 287 4.84 3.11 14.85
C CYS A 287 3.62 3.58 15.65
N SER A 288 3.73 4.73 16.34
CA SER A 288 2.60 5.39 16.94
C SER A 288 1.66 5.97 15.86
N VAL A 289 0.37 5.72 15.99
CA VAL A 289 -0.64 6.36 15.12
C VAL A 289 -0.57 7.88 15.24
N GLN A 290 -0.38 8.42 16.45
CA GLN A 290 -0.25 9.85 16.69
C GLN A 290 0.93 10.47 15.93
N TRP A 291 2.08 9.78 15.90
CA TRP A 291 3.23 10.20 15.12
C TRP A 291 2.91 10.24 13.62
N LEU A 292 2.22 9.21 13.10
CA LEU A 292 1.85 9.15 11.69
C LEU A 292 0.86 10.24 11.30
N LEU A 293 -0.12 10.55 12.17
CA LEU A 293 -1.08 11.62 11.96
C LEU A 293 -0.39 12.98 11.88
N ARG A 294 0.58 13.25 12.77
CA ARG A 294 1.37 14.49 12.72
C ARG A 294 2.12 14.64 11.41
N LEU A 295 2.79 13.58 10.95
CA LEU A 295 3.48 13.60 9.64
C LEU A 295 2.51 13.85 8.48
N ALA A 296 1.34 13.21 8.49
CA ALA A 296 0.35 13.37 7.43
C ALA A 296 -0.29 14.76 7.41
N LEU A 297 -0.30 15.47 8.55
CA LEU A 297 -0.89 16.80 8.72
C LEU A 297 0.14 17.94 8.57
N GLU A 298 1.43 17.67 8.44
CA GLU A 298 2.44 18.71 8.25
C GLU A 298 2.09 19.77 7.18
N PRO A 299 1.41 19.42 6.06
CA PRO A 299 0.96 20.44 5.09
C PRO A 299 -0.17 21.35 5.61
N CYS A 300 -0.75 21.03 6.77
CA CYS A 300 -1.84 21.77 7.38
C CYS A 300 -1.37 22.38 8.72
N ASP A 301 -0.54 23.41 8.66
CA ASP A 301 0.10 24.06 9.84
C ASP A 301 -0.92 24.63 10.86
N TRP A 302 -2.17 24.79 10.45
CA TRP A 302 -3.27 25.28 11.25
C TRP A 302 -4.05 24.19 12.01
N LEU A 303 -3.75 22.89 11.76
CA LEU A 303 -4.49 21.74 12.29
C LEU A 303 -3.56 20.75 12.99
N ASP A 304 -3.89 20.40 14.24
CA ASP A 304 -3.35 19.23 14.94
C ASP A 304 -4.46 18.25 15.28
N ILE A 305 -4.13 16.98 15.48
CA ILE A 305 -5.09 15.93 15.90
C ILE A 305 -4.61 15.31 17.20
N GLU A 306 -5.51 15.25 18.17
CA GLU A 306 -5.34 14.51 19.41
C GLU A 306 -6.33 13.34 19.46
N LEU A 307 -5.84 12.15 19.77
CA LEU A 307 -6.67 10.96 19.94
C LEU A 307 -7.20 10.92 21.38
N ASP A 308 -8.53 10.90 21.52
CA ASP A 308 -9.25 10.89 22.78
C ASP A 308 -10.15 9.65 22.88
N PRO A 309 -9.84 8.69 23.79
CA PRO A 309 -10.61 7.46 23.95
C PRO A 309 -12.01 7.69 24.56
N GLU A 310 -12.24 8.84 25.21
CA GLU A 310 -13.52 9.17 25.84
C GLU A 310 -14.43 9.99 24.91
N LEU A 311 -13.93 10.39 23.75
CA LEU A 311 -14.70 11.18 22.79
C LEU A 311 -15.70 10.30 22.05
N VAL A 312 -16.98 10.58 22.24
CA VAL A 312 -18.08 9.97 21.50
C VAL A 312 -18.56 10.86 20.37
N PRO A 313 -19.12 10.31 19.28
CA PRO A 313 -19.53 11.08 18.08
C PRO A 313 -20.47 12.26 18.40
N GLU A 314 -21.32 12.11 19.41
CA GLU A 314 -22.30 13.11 19.83
C GLU A 314 -21.64 14.35 20.43
N ARG A 315 -20.45 14.19 21.04
CA ARG A 315 -19.67 15.27 21.65
C ARG A 315 -18.67 15.91 20.70
N MET A 316 -18.54 15.41 19.47
CA MET A 316 -17.65 15.98 18.47
C MET A 316 -18.16 17.33 17.96
N ARG A 317 -17.23 18.27 17.80
CA ARG A 317 -17.50 19.57 17.17
C ARG A 317 -17.79 19.39 15.66
N PRO A 318 -18.46 20.33 14.97
CA PRO A 318 -18.77 20.20 13.54
C PRO A 318 -17.54 19.94 12.66
N LEU A 319 -16.41 20.63 12.93
CA LEU A 319 -15.16 20.43 12.21
C LEU A 319 -14.59 19.01 12.47
N GLU A 320 -14.58 18.55 13.71
CA GLU A 320 -14.13 17.19 14.08
C GLU A 320 -14.94 16.12 13.35
N ARG A 321 -16.27 16.26 13.26
CA ARG A 321 -17.12 15.35 12.48
C ARG A 321 -16.79 15.37 10.98
N SER A 322 -16.41 16.52 10.43
CA SER A 322 -16.01 16.63 9.02
C SER A 322 -14.67 15.97 8.78
N LEU A 323 -13.69 16.18 9.65
CA LEU A 323 -12.38 15.52 9.61
C LEU A 323 -12.52 14.00 9.77
N MET A 324 -13.42 13.55 10.68
CA MET A 324 -13.69 12.12 10.84
C MET A 324 -14.21 11.47 9.57
N ARG A 325 -15.07 12.13 8.79
CA ARG A 325 -15.54 11.63 7.50
C ARG A 325 -14.41 11.52 6.47
N LEU A 326 -13.53 12.50 6.45
CA LEU A 326 -12.35 12.47 5.56
C LEU A 326 -11.37 11.35 5.92
N ALA A 327 -11.21 11.08 7.21
CA ALA A 327 -10.33 10.04 7.73
C ALA A 327 -10.97 8.65 7.83
N ALA A 328 -12.20 8.45 7.34
CA ALA A 328 -13.01 7.24 7.60
C ALA A 328 -12.30 5.91 7.28
N GLY A 329 -11.41 5.87 6.31
CA GLY A 329 -10.60 4.67 6.00
C GLY A 329 -9.47 4.38 6.99
N LEU A 330 -9.11 5.33 7.86
CA LEU A 330 -8.02 5.27 8.85
C LEU A 330 -8.49 5.01 10.27
N THR A 331 -9.64 5.55 10.60
CA THR A 331 -10.15 5.62 11.97
C THR A 331 -10.26 4.28 12.68
N PRO A 332 -10.53 3.14 12.01
CA PRO A 332 -10.55 1.85 12.67
C PRO A 332 -9.21 1.46 13.32
N HIS A 333 -8.09 1.95 12.76
CA HIS A 333 -6.75 1.63 13.25
C HIS A 333 -6.32 2.51 14.44
N TRP A 334 -7.02 3.61 14.72
CA TRP A 334 -6.73 4.51 15.85
C TRP A 334 -7.02 3.90 17.23
N TRP A 335 -7.54 2.67 17.25
CA TRP A 335 -7.83 1.93 18.47
C TRP A 335 -6.90 0.72 18.66
N SER A 336 -6.01 0.45 17.70
CA SER A 336 -5.25 -0.79 17.65
C SER A 336 -3.97 -0.70 18.47
N ARG A 337 -3.74 -1.71 19.32
CA ARG A 337 -2.48 -1.98 20.01
C ARG A 337 -1.98 -3.39 19.70
N ARG A 338 -2.61 -4.06 18.75
CA ARG A 338 -2.20 -5.40 18.32
C ARG A 338 -0.81 -5.38 17.71
N ARG A 339 -0.09 -6.46 17.93
CA ARG A 339 1.19 -6.78 17.31
C ARG A 339 1.03 -8.02 16.45
N TYR A 340 1.99 -8.25 15.58
CA TYR A 340 1.97 -9.41 14.70
C TYR A 340 3.12 -10.36 15.06
N ASP A 341 2.80 -11.64 15.23
CA ASP A 341 3.82 -12.69 15.32
C ASP A 341 4.61 -12.71 14.00
N ARG A 342 5.93 -12.81 14.11
CA ARG A 342 6.87 -12.83 12.99
C ARG A 342 7.86 -13.98 13.08
N THR A 343 7.57 -14.97 13.89
CA THR A 343 8.50 -16.07 14.18
C THR A 343 8.88 -16.82 12.91
N ARG A 344 7.90 -17.16 12.07
CA ARG A 344 8.14 -17.83 10.80
C ARG A 344 8.86 -16.92 9.80
N LEU A 345 8.44 -15.66 9.72
CA LEU A 345 9.10 -14.67 8.87
C LEU A 345 10.58 -14.50 9.28
N ALA A 346 10.86 -14.31 10.57
CA ALA A 346 12.22 -14.14 11.09
C ALA A 346 13.10 -15.35 10.76
N ALA A 347 12.59 -16.56 10.97
CA ALA A 347 13.29 -17.77 10.63
C ALA A 347 13.54 -17.93 9.11
N ALA A 348 12.56 -17.55 8.27
CA ALA A 348 12.68 -17.64 6.82
C ALA A 348 13.61 -16.57 6.23
N THR A 349 13.74 -15.43 6.90
CA THR A 349 14.59 -14.29 6.48
C THR A 349 15.93 -14.25 7.22
N ALA A 350 16.30 -15.31 7.94
CA ALA A 350 17.61 -15.38 8.58
C ALA A 350 18.73 -15.12 7.57
N GLY A 351 19.64 -14.20 7.91
CA GLY A 351 20.71 -13.74 7.04
C GLY A 351 20.35 -12.63 6.04
N LEU A 352 19.08 -12.20 6.00
CA LEU A 352 18.70 -10.94 5.36
C LEU A 352 18.92 -9.81 6.38
N GLU A 353 19.54 -8.72 5.93
CA GLU A 353 19.68 -7.53 6.77
C GLU A 353 18.29 -7.07 7.25
N PRO A 354 18.10 -6.75 8.55
CA PRO A 354 16.79 -6.32 9.04
C PRO A 354 16.34 -5.02 8.36
N PRO A 355 15.02 -4.75 8.33
CA PRO A 355 14.53 -3.49 7.79
C PRO A 355 15.10 -2.33 8.61
N GLY A 356 15.52 -1.26 7.91
CA GLY A 356 16.04 -0.06 8.54
C GLY A 356 14.97 0.66 9.36
N GLU A 357 15.39 1.59 10.21
CA GLU A 357 14.48 2.44 10.98
C GLU A 357 13.58 3.27 10.06
N LEU A 358 12.32 3.41 10.46
CA LEU A 358 11.32 4.26 9.79
C LEU A 358 11.41 5.68 10.35
N THR A 359 12.33 6.48 9.82
CA THR A 359 12.47 7.88 10.20
C THR A 359 11.35 8.75 9.64
N SER A 360 11.07 9.90 10.29
CA SER A 360 10.12 10.90 9.77
C SER A 360 10.50 11.38 8.38
N GLU A 361 11.80 11.54 8.10
CA GLU A 361 12.31 11.93 6.79
C GLU A 361 11.96 10.90 5.70
N TYR A 362 12.21 9.61 5.98
CA TYR A 362 11.89 8.52 5.06
C TYR A 362 10.40 8.48 4.70
N VAL A 363 9.52 8.54 5.72
CA VAL A 363 8.07 8.45 5.50
C VAL A 363 7.56 9.72 4.80
N ARG A 364 8.06 10.90 5.17
CA ARG A 364 7.73 12.18 4.52
C ARG A 364 8.13 12.20 3.04
N ALA A 365 9.33 11.74 2.72
CA ALA A 365 9.79 11.66 1.32
C ALA A 365 8.86 10.80 0.46
N GLY A 366 8.41 9.65 0.97
CA GLY A 366 7.47 8.78 0.26
C GLY A 366 6.05 9.33 0.15
N MET A 367 5.67 10.28 1.01
CA MET A 367 4.36 10.95 0.96
C MET A 367 4.36 12.18 0.01
N SER A 368 5.54 12.71 -0.36
CA SER A 368 5.66 13.88 -1.22
C SER A 368 5.54 13.52 -2.70
N ASP A 369 5.15 14.52 -3.51
CA ASP A 369 5.26 14.46 -4.97
C ASP A 369 6.64 14.96 -5.40
N ALA A 370 7.22 14.35 -6.42
CA ALA A 370 8.53 14.75 -6.92
C ALA A 370 8.60 16.20 -7.39
N VAL A 371 7.47 16.76 -7.82
CA VAL A 371 7.36 18.17 -8.23
C VAL A 371 7.47 19.12 -7.03
N SER A 372 6.95 18.72 -5.86
CA SER A 372 7.03 19.51 -4.62
C SER A 372 8.34 19.30 -3.85
N ALA A 373 9.07 18.24 -4.15
CA ALA A 373 10.37 17.93 -3.55
C ALA A 373 11.56 18.64 -4.21
N ALA A 374 11.36 19.43 -5.27
CA ALA A 374 12.41 20.28 -5.83
C ALA A 374 12.84 21.31 -4.78
N PRO A 375 14.15 21.47 -4.49
CA PRO A 375 14.61 22.43 -3.50
C PRO A 375 14.13 23.83 -3.92
N SER A 376 13.50 24.55 -2.99
CA SER A 376 13.19 25.97 -3.14
C SER A 376 14.47 26.68 -3.56
N PRO A 377 14.48 27.53 -4.61
CA PRO A 377 15.69 28.23 -5.00
C PRO A 377 16.18 29.02 -3.79
N ALA A 378 17.38 28.66 -3.32
CA ALA A 378 18.03 29.31 -2.20
C ALA A 378 17.93 30.82 -2.37
N GLY A 379 17.41 31.50 -1.36
CA GLY A 379 17.13 32.92 -1.39
C GLY A 379 18.33 33.68 -1.94
N SER A 380 18.13 34.39 -3.02
CA SER A 380 19.11 35.34 -3.54
C SER A 380 19.38 36.35 -2.43
N ALA A 381 20.56 36.23 -1.82
CA ALA A 381 21.10 37.24 -0.93
C ALA A 381 21.10 38.57 -1.69
N ARG A 382 20.21 39.47 -1.30
CA ARG A 382 20.28 40.87 -1.72
C ARG A 382 21.59 41.43 -1.16
N ALA A 383 22.62 41.48 -1.99
CA ALA A 383 23.80 42.30 -1.77
C ALA A 383 23.37 43.76 -1.80
N GLY A 384 23.29 44.37 -0.63
CA GLY A 384 23.07 45.81 -0.52
C GLY A 384 24.28 46.57 -1.03
N SER A 385 24.20 47.18 -2.20
CA SER A 385 25.15 48.16 -2.63
C SER A 385 24.75 49.53 -2.10
N VAL A 386 25.41 49.95 -1.04
CA VAL A 386 25.46 51.35 -0.62
C VAL A 386 26.21 52.14 -1.68
N ARG A 387 25.52 52.98 -2.46
CA ARG A 387 26.15 54.09 -3.21
C ARG A 387 25.98 55.39 -2.45
N LYS A 388 27.12 55.88 -1.93
CA LYS A 388 27.28 57.23 -1.44
C LYS A 388 27.07 58.21 -2.59
N GLY A 389 26.40 59.32 -2.25
CA GLY A 389 26.12 60.40 -3.14
C GLY A 389 27.39 61.21 -3.54
N ALA A 390 27.27 61.85 -4.67
CA ALA A 390 28.03 63.08 -4.98
C ALA A 390 27.11 64.05 -5.75
N VAL A 391 26.93 65.19 -5.16
CA VAL A 391 26.37 66.41 -5.69
C VAL A 391 27.29 66.92 -6.80
N ASN A 392 26.78 67.36 -7.96
CA ASN A 392 27.14 68.63 -8.59
C ASN A 392 26.27 68.96 -9.80
N ALA A 393 25.83 70.06 -9.81
CA ALA A 393 25.26 71.18 -10.46
C ALA A 393 25.66 71.46 -11.92
N ARG A 394 24.72 72.14 -12.63
CA ARG A 394 24.82 72.96 -13.87
C ARG A 394 24.85 72.16 -15.18
N VAL A 395 24.01 72.42 -16.13
CA VAL A 395 23.34 73.64 -16.71
C VAL A 395 21.96 73.21 -17.18
#